data_c3e189e0e840e9f516d1fcc4293f71e1
#
_entry.id   c3e189e0e840e9f516d1fcc4293f71e1
#
_cell.length_a   1.000
_cell.length_b   1.000
_cell.length_c   1.000
_cell.angle_alpha   90.00
_cell.angle_beta   90.00
_cell.angle_gamma   90.00
#
_symmetry.space_group_name_H-M   'P 1'
#
loop_
_entity.id
_entity.type
_entity.pdbx_description
1 polymer ?
#
loop_
_entity_poly.entity_id
_entity_poly.type
_entity_poly.pdbx_seq_one_letter_code
_entity_poly.pdbx_strand_id
1 'polypeptide(L)'
;MINALCIIVTILIYNHCIFTNLLRNKLNNMIPNGHFHKDWQRFVKTWFNQPARKFRRKQSRIKKARAVAPRPVKLLRPIVHCPTFRYHTKVRAGKGFTLAELKASGLNKRFARTIGIAVDPRRRNKSVESLQTNAQRLKEYKSKLILFPLNEKRPKVGDATEEEMKLATQVKGEIMPVRHQAPAKAKARVISEEERKFSAYVTLRKARADARLVGIRAKRVKDAAENPDEVTKVAKDKKAKK
;
A
#
# COMPACT_ATOMS: atom_id res chain seq x y z
N MET A 1 -26.93 -38.42 10.05
CA MET A 1 -26.64 -38.00 11.43
C MET A 1 -25.47 -37.01 11.59
N ILE A 2 -24.49 -36.99 10.69
CA ILE A 2 -23.30 -36.09 10.77
C ILE A 2 -23.63 -34.62 10.55
N ASN A 3 -24.61 -34.31 9.71
CA ASN A 3 -24.98 -32.90 9.37
C ASN A 3 -25.70 -32.16 10.52
N ALA A 4 -26.45 -32.84 11.36
CA ALA A 4 -27.16 -32.22 12.48
C ALA A 4 -26.20 -31.81 13.62
N LEU A 5 -25.19 -32.64 13.89
CA LEU A 5 -24.16 -32.34 14.90
C LEU A 5 -23.30 -31.13 14.49
N CYS A 6 -22.98 -30.99 13.19
CA CYS A 6 -22.20 -29.85 12.67
C CYS A 6 -22.96 -28.53 12.81
N ILE A 7 -24.27 -28.53 12.55
CA ILE A 7 -25.13 -27.33 12.70
C ILE A 7 -25.27 -26.94 14.18
N ILE A 8 -25.40 -27.90 15.08
CA ILE A 8 -25.48 -27.63 16.53
C ILE A 8 -24.16 -27.04 17.05
N VAL A 9 -23.02 -27.57 16.62
CA VAL A 9 -21.70 -27.04 17.00
C VAL A 9 -21.48 -25.64 16.48
N THR A 10 -21.87 -25.32 15.21
CA THR A 10 -21.77 -23.97 14.66
C THR A 10 -22.70 -22.99 15.37
N ILE A 11 -23.92 -23.38 15.75
CA ILE A 11 -24.85 -22.55 16.52
C ILE A 11 -24.31 -22.30 17.95
N LEU A 12 -23.72 -23.30 18.59
CA LEU A 12 -23.10 -23.14 19.91
C LEU A 12 -21.87 -22.22 19.88
N ILE A 13 -21.02 -22.33 18.86
CA ILE A 13 -19.87 -21.42 18.66
C ILE A 13 -20.34 -20.00 18.39
N TYR A 14 -21.36 -19.84 17.56
CA TYR A 14 -21.93 -18.53 17.23
C TYR A 14 -22.57 -17.85 18.45
N ASN A 15 -23.33 -18.61 19.25
CA ASN A 15 -23.91 -18.13 20.50
C ASN A 15 -22.84 -17.80 21.55
N HIS A 16 -21.77 -18.60 21.64
CA HIS A 16 -20.65 -18.31 22.54
C HIS A 16 -19.92 -17.04 22.15
N CYS A 17 -19.71 -16.81 20.83
CA CYS A 17 -19.07 -15.59 20.30
C CYS A 17 -19.95 -14.34 20.55
N ILE A 18 -21.26 -14.44 20.40
CA ILE A 18 -22.19 -13.35 20.71
C ILE A 18 -22.21 -13.08 22.23
N PHE A 19 -22.21 -14.13 23.07
CA PHE A 19 -22.24 -13.99 24.51
C PHE A 19 -20.95 -13.37 25.07
N THR A 20 -19.79 -13.73 24.52
CA THR A 20 -18.49 -13.12 24.91
C THR A 20 -18.38 -11.67 24.47
N ASN A 21 -18.95 -11.29 23.32
CA ASN A 21 -18.99 -9.88 22.88
C ASN A 21 -19.96 -9.04 23.72
N LEU A 22 -21.10 -9.61 24.16
CA LEU A 22 -22.02 -8.98 25.09
C LEU A 22 -21.41 -8.76 26.48
N LEU A 23 -20.59 -9.69 26.96
CA LEU A 23 -19.89 -9.55 28.26
C LEU A 23 -18.76 -8.53 28.19
N ARG A 24 -18.09 -8.36 27.02
CA ARG A 24 -17.02 -7.39 26.84
C ARG A 24 -17.48 -5.93 26.91
N ASN A 25 -18.74 -5.67 26.56
CA ASN A 25 -19.34 -4.32 26.57
C ASN A 25 -20.00 -3.92 27.90
N LYS A 26 -19.94 -4.76 28.93
CA LYS A 26 -20.56 -4.54 30.25
C LYS A 26 -19.65 -3.88 31.30
N LEU A 27 -18.43 -3.50 30.94
CA LEU A 27 -17.59 -2.72 31.83
C LEU A 27 -18.00 -1.24 31.73
N ASN A 28 -18.92 -0.83 32.57
CA ASN A 28 -19.19 0.59 32.80
C ASN A 28 -18.01 1.18 33.57
N ASN A 29 -16.92 1.48 32.86
CA ASN A 29 -15.81 2.20 33.43
C ASN A 29 -16.27 3.63 33.71
N MET A 30 -15.97 4.11 34.94
CA MET A 30 -16.17 5.52 35.28
C MET A 30 -15.44 6.39 34.25
N ILE A 31 -16.17 7.32 33.64
CA ILE A 31 -15.60 8.25 32.67
C ILE A 31 -14.81 9.31 33.46
N PRO A 32 -13.46 9.35 33.37
CA PRO A 32 -12.68 10.43 34.01
C PRO A 32 -13.00 11.75 33.29
N ASN A 33 -13.14 12.82 34.04
CA ASN A 33 -13.45 14.17 33.51
C ASN A 33 -14.82 14.30 32.82
N GLY A 34 -15.83 13.61 33.30
CA GLY A 34 -17.21 13.80 32.87
C GLY A 34 -17.74 15.21 33.14
N HIS A 35 -18.25 15.89 32.12
CA HIS A 35 -18.79 17.24 32.20
C HIS A 35 -20.34 17.25 32.20
N PHE A 36 -20.96 16.59 33.18
CA PHE A 36 -22.42 16.50 33.30
C PHE A 36 -23.03 17.52 34.31
N HIS A 37 -22.24 18.48 34.77
CA HIS A 37 -22.67 19.53 35.68
C HIS A 37 -23.29 20.76 34.99
N LYS A 38 -23.09 20.90 33.70
CA LYS A 38 -23.63 21.97 32.86
C LYS A 38 -24.89 21.53 32.15
N ASP A 39 -25.57 22.45 31.50
CA ASP A 39 -26.77 22.20 30.68
C ASP A 39 -26.40 21.44 29.35
N TRP A 40 -25.90 20.22 29.52
CA TRP A 40 -25.41 19.38 28.39
C TRP A 40 -26.54 18.87 27.50
N GLN A 41 -27.77 18.79 28.03
CA GLN A 41 -28.93 18.25 27.30
C GLN A 41 -29.25 19.08 26.07
N ARG A 42 -29.03 20.39 26.11
CA ARG A 42 -29.18 21.26 24.92
C ARG A 42 -28.22 20.96 23.80
N PHE A 43 -27.07 20.37 24.10
CA PHE A 43 -26.02 20.09 23.13
C PHE A 43 -26.04 18.65 22.64
N VAL A 44 -27.03 17.86 23.04
CA VAL A 44 -27.17 16.48 22.58
C VAL A 44 -27.63 16.46 21.12
N LYS A 45 -26.78 15.88 20.25
CA LYS A 45 -27.11 15.64 18.86
C LYS A 45 -27.78 14.27 18.71
N THR A 46 -29.06 14.26 18.42
CA THR A 46 -29.80 13.02 18.20
C THR A 46 -29.44 12.38 16.86
N TRP A 47 -29.42 11.05 16.81
CA TRP A 47 -29.07 10.27 15.63
C TRP A 47 -30.23 9.47 15.05
N PHE A 48 -31.48 9.89 15.32
CA PHE A 48 -32.67 9.19 14.83
C PHE A 48 -32.78 9.12 13.30
N ASN A 49 -32.14 10.06 12.61
CA ASN A 49 -32.10 10.10 11.14
C ASN A 49 -30.99 9.21 10.51
N GLN A 50 -30.24 8.45 11.33
CA GLN A 50 -29.12 7.63 10.84
C GLN A 50 -29.52 6.63 9.76
N PRO A 51 -30.62 5.84 9.88
CA PRO A 51 -31.07 4.92 8.84
C PRO A 51 -31.44 5.63 7.54
N ALA A 52 -32.19 6.73 7.62
CA ALA A 52 -32.59 7.53 6.47
C ALA A 52 -31.37 8.16 5.76
N ARG A 53 -30.37 8.63 6.50
CA ARG A 53 -29.10 9.14 5.93
C ARG A 53 -28.33 8.03 5.22
N LYS A 54 -28.27 6.82 5.80
CA LYS A 54 -27.64 5.63 5.18
C LYS A 54 -28.31 5.29 3.86
N PHE A 55 -29.63 5.28 3.83
CA PHE A 55 -30.42 5.02 2.61
C PHE A 55 -30.14 6.08 1.53
N ARG A 56 -30.25 7.37 1.85
CA ARG A 56 -29.94 8.46 0.91
C ARG A 56 -28.53 8.39 0.34
N ARG A 57 -27.53 8.09 1.17
CA ARG A 57 -26.14 7.88 0.73
C ARG A 57 -26.00 6.69 -0.22
N LYS A 58 -26.74 5.59 0.03
CA LYS A 58 -26.80 4.44 -0.86
C LYS A 58 -27.38 4.82 -2.23
N GLN A 59 -28.52 5.50 -2.24
CA GLN A 59 -29.17 5.96 -3.47
C GLN A 59 -28.29 6.91 -4.27
N SER A 60 -27.64 7.86 -3.62
CA SER A 60 -26.71 8.79 -4.28
C SER A 60 -25.51 8.06 -4.92
N ARG A 61 -24.97 7.03 -4.26
CA ARG A 61 -23.89 6.19 -4.85
C ARG A 61 -24.38 5.42 -6.07
N ILE A 62 -25.58 4.84 -6.01
CA ILE A 62 -26.18 4.11 -7.14
C ILE A 62 -26.44 5.05 -8.31
N LYS A 63 -27.03 6.23 -8.06
CA LYS A 63 -27.28 7.25 -9.09
C LYS A 63 -25.96 7.67 -9.77
N LYS A 64 -24.93 7.94 -8.97
CA LYS A 64 -23.60 8.28 -9.50
C LYS A 64 -23.00 7.14 -10.35
N ALA A 65 -23.12 5.90 -9.90
CA ALA A 65 -22.60 4.75 -10.65
C ALA A 65 -23.29 4.61 -12.01
N ARG A 66 -24.62 4.73 -12.06
CA ARG A 66 -25.39 4.67 -13.30
C ARG A 66 -25.03 5.79 -14.27
N ALA A 67 -24.83 7.01 -13.77
CA ALA A 67 -24.51 8.18 -14.59
C ALA A 67 -23.13 8.11 -15.26
N VAL A 68 -22.17 7.40 -14.68
CA VAL A 68 -20.81 7.28 -15.22
C VAL A 68 -20.51 5.95 -15.91
N ALA A 69 -21.48 5.03 -15.93
CA ALA A 69 -21.32 3.74 -16.60
C ALA A 69 -20.95 3.91 -18.08
N PRO A 70 -20.09 3.03 -18.66
CA PRO A 70 -19.41 1.87 -18.07
C PRO A 70 -18.12 2.22 -17.29
N ARG A 71 -17.77 3.49 -17.16
CA ARG A 71 -16.57 3.96 -16.46
C ARG A 71 -16.65 3.65 -14.96
N PRO A 72 -15.55 3.22 -14.32
CA PRO A 72 -15.49 3.05 -12.88
C PRO A 72 -15.74 4.37 -12.14
N VAL A 73 -16.44 4.30 -10.99
CA VAL A 73 -16.73 5.49 -10.16
C VAL A 73 -15.50 6.02 -9.45
N LYS A 74 -14.61 5.11 -8.99
CA LYS A 74 -13.38 5.45 -8.28
C LYS A 74 -12.21 5.52 -9.25
N LEU A 75 -11.22 6.35 -8.89
CA LEU A 75 -9.96 6.45 -9.63
C LEU A 75 -8.95 5.43 -9.11
N LEU A 76 -7.99 5.03 -9.97
CA LEU A 76 -6.85 4.24 -9.56
C LEU A 76 -5.99 5.02 -8.57
N ARG A 77 -5.61 4.37 -7.46
CA ARG A 77 -4.79 4.95 -6.39
C ARG A 77 -3.46 4.20 -6.25
N PRO A 78 -2.37 4.90 -5.88
CA PRO A 78 -1.09 4.26 -5.62
C PRO A 78 -1.09 3.48 -4.31
N ILE A 79 -0.11 2.60 -4.18
CA ILE A 79 0.21 1.91 -2.93
C ILE A 79 1.18 2.77 -2.15
N VAL A 80 0.86 3.08 -0.89
CA VAL A 80 1.71 3.89 -0.02
C VAL A 80 1.78 3.29 1.38
N HIS A 81 2.92 3.46 2.04
CA HIS A 81 3.06 3.16 3.47
C HIS A 81 2.47 4.28 4.31
N CYS A 82 1.89 3.92 5.45
CA CYS A 82 1.41 4.90 6.40
C CYS A 82 2.57 5.67 7.04
N PRO A 83 2.41 6.96 7.37
CA PRO A 83 3.38 7.69 8.18
C PRO A 83 3.35 7.20 9.63
N THR A 84 4.30 7.65 10.43
CA THR A 84 4.49 7.39 11.86
C THR A 84 5.05 6.00 12.17
N PHE A 85 5.75 5.90 13.28
CA PHE A 85 6.37 4.66 13.76
C PHE A 85 5.33 3.55 14.01
N ARG A 86 4.17 3.90 14.55
CA ARG A 86 3.11 2.93 14.84
C ARG A 86 2.52 2.25 13.60
N TYR A 87 2.47 2.97 12.46
CA TYR A 87 1.75 2.53 11.26
C TYR A 87 2.63 2.34 10.02
N HIS A 88 3.94 2.57 10.08
CA HIS A 88 4.83 2.51 8.90
C HIS A 88 4.90 1.12 8.24
N THR A 89 4.57 0.06 8.98
CA THR A 89 4.47 -1.31 8.44
C THR A 89 3.20 -1.56 7.64
N LYS A 90 2.18 -0.71 7.81
CA LYS A 90 0.89 -0.86 7.11
C LYS A 90 0.90 -0.15 5.77
N VAL A 91 0.27 -0.81 4.79
CA VAL A 91 0.13 -0.32 3.42
C VAL A 91 -1.32 0.06 3.16
N ARG A 92 -1.56 1.16 2.47
CA ARG A 92 -2.89 1.65 2.11
C ARG A 92 -2.89 2.32 0.74
N ALA A 93 -4.07 2.63 0.21
CA ALA A 93 -4.21 3.48 -0.96
C ALA A 93 -3.81 4.93 -0.64
N GLY A 94 -3.04 5.55 -1.53
CA GLY A 94 -2.61 6.94 -1.43
C GLY A 94 -3.58 7.91 -2.14
N LYS A 95 -3.28 9.20 -2.09
CA LYS A 95 -4.07 10.25 -2.74
C LYS A 95 -3.93 10.25 -4.25
N GLY A 96 -2.72 10.05 -4.77
CA GLY A 96 -2.44 10.04 -6.21
C GLY A 96 -1.00 9.62 -6.50
N PHE A 97 -0.76 9.25 -7.75
CA PHE A 97 0.57 8.90 -8.25
C PHE A 97 1.46 10.12 -8.39
N THR A 98 2.75 9.95 -8.20
CA THR A 98 3.75 11.00 -8.39
C THR A 98 4.03 11.22 -9.88
N LEU A 99 4.62 12.37 -10.21
CA LEU A 99 5.05 12.65 -11.58
C LEU A 99 6.19 11.71 -12.03
N ALA A 100 7.05 11.31 -11.11
CA ALA A 100 8.12 10.34 -11.36
C ALA A 100 7.58 8.94 -11.70
N GLU A 101 6.57 8.46 -10.96
CA GLU A 101 5.88 7.19 -11.23
C GLU A 101 5.19 7.19 -12.59
N LEU A 102 4.54 8.30 -12.96
CA LEU A 102 3.92 8.47 -14.28
C LEU A 102 4.97 8.47 -15.40
N LYS A 103 6.08 9.19 -15.22
CA LYS A 103 7.19 9.20 -16.19
C LYS A 103 7.77 7.80 -16.37
N ALA A 104 8.00 7.05 -15.30
CA ALA A 104 8.52 5.68 -15.34
C ALA A 104 7.56 4.68 -16.04
N SER A 105 6.26 4.97 -16.05
CA SER A 105 5.24 4.17 -16.77
C SER A 105 4.94 4.67 -18.19
N GLY A 106 5.59 5.74 -18.66
CA GLY A 106 5.35 6.34 -19.97
C GLY A 106 4.02 7.08 -20.12
N LEU A 107 3.47 7.62 -19.01
CA LEU A 107 2.19 8.30 -18.99
C LEU A 107 2.35 9.82 -18.76
N ASN A 108 1.71 10.63 -19.61
CA ASN A 108 1.63 12.07 -19.37
C ASN A 108 0.62 12.39 -18.27
N LYS A 109 0.90 13.37 -17.41
CA LYS A 109 0.03 13.76 -16.28
C LYS A 109 -1.39 14.20 -16.71
N ARG A 110 -1.54 14.85 -17.85
CA ARG A 110 -2.84 15.28 -18.37
C ARG A 110 -3.63 14.09 -18.86
N PHE A 111 -3.02 13.22 -19.64
CA PHE A 111 -3.63 11.99 -20.14
C PHE A 111 -3.99 11.03 -18.99
N ALA A 112 -3.12 10.86 -17.99
CA ALA A 112 -3.40 10.02 -16.84
C ALA A 112 -4.71 10.41 -16.12
N ARG A 113 -4.99 11.69 -15.98
CA ARG A 113 -6.24 12.18 -15.36
C ARG A 113 -7.48 11.85 -16.19
N THR A 114 -7.38 11.81 -17.51
CA THR A 114 -8.53 11.48 -18.39
C THR A 114 -8.87 10.00 -18.37
N ILE A 115 -7.89 9.12 -18.19
CA ILE A 115 -8.08 7.66 -18.15
C ILE A 115 -8.35 7.09 -16.75
N GLY A 116 -8.68 7.93 -15.78
CA GLY A 116 -9.09 7.48 -14.45
C GLY A 116 -7.96 7.24 -13.46
N ILE A 117 -6.78 7.81 -13.66
CA ILE A 117 -5.65 7.73 -12.72
C ILE A 117 -5.61 8.99 -11.85
N ALA A 118 -5.53 8.81 -10.53
CA ALA A 118 -5.36 9.92 -9.59
C ALA A 118 -3.90 10.40 -9.59
N VAL A 119 -3.66 11.69 -9.74
CA VAL A 119 -2.31 12.29 -9.77
C VAL A 119 -2.14 13.26 -8.61
N ASP A 120 -1.05 13.13 -7.86
CA ASP A 120 -0.66 14.02 -6.77
C ASP A 120 0.77 14.58 -7.01
N PRO A 121 0.89 15.84 -7.47
CA PRO A 121 2.20 16.43 -7.76
C PRO A 121 3.01 16.76 -6.49
N ARG A 122 2.39 16.76 -5.31
CA ARG A 122 3.06 17.09 -4.04
C ARG A 122 3.85 15.93 -3.48
N ARG A 123 3.43 14.68 -3.74
CA ARG A 123 4.09 13.48 -3.24
C ARG A 123 5.42 13.28 -3.97
N ARG A 124 6.43 12.83 -3.24
CA ARG A 124 7.76 12.49 -3.74
C ARG A 124 8.10 11.04 -3.41
N ASN A 125 8.80 10.37 -4.29
CA ASN A 125 9.33 9.04 -4.04
C ASN A 125 10.68 9.16 -3.34
N LYS A 126 10.80 8.65 -2.11
CA LYS A 126 12.04 8.60 -1.35
C LYS A 126 12.80 7.29 -1.55
N SER A 127 12.12 6.22 -2.01
CA SER A 127 12.72 4.91 -2.29
C SER A 127 12.45 4.49 -3.73
N VAL A 128 13.39 3.73 -4.30
CA VAL A 128 13.27 3.16 -5.64
C VAL A 128 12.19 2.07 -5.67
N GLU A 129 12.06 1.30 -4.60
CA GLU A 129 11.07 0.22 -4.47
C GLU A 129 9.64 0.72 -4.59
N SER A 130 9.32 1.82 -3.90
CA SER A 130 8.00 2.43 -3.98
C SER A 130 7.68 2.96 -5.39
N LEU A 131 8.68 3.53 -6.07
CA LEU A 131 8.55 3.99 -7.44
C LEU A 131 8.27 2.82 -8.39
N GLN A 132 9.05 1.75 -8.30
CA GLN A 132 8.91 0.56 -9.15
C GLN A 132 7.56 -0.13 -8.94
N THR A 133 7.14 -0.32 -7.69
CA THR A 133 5.85 -0.94 -7.34
C THR A 133 4.68 -0.16 -7.95
N ASN A 134 4.69 1.16 -7.84
CA ASN A 134 3.63 2.00 -8.38
C ASN A 134 3.71 2.12 -9.91
N ALA A 135 4.90 2.17 -10.50
CA ALA A 135 5.07 2.14 -11.95
C ALA A 135 4.55 0.82 -12.55
N GLN A 136 4.84 -0.31 -11.90
CA GLN A 136 4.30 -1.62 -12.33
C GLN A 136 2.78 -1.66 -12.22
N ARG A 137 2.21 -1.11 -11.14
CA ARG A 137 0.76 -0.98 -10.97
C ARG A 137 0.10 -0.15 -12.08
N LEU A 138 0.74 0.93 -12.52
CA LEU A 138 0.28 1.75 -13.65
C LEU A 138 0.34 0.99 -14.98
N LYS A 139 1.41 0.24 -15.22
CA LYS A 139 1.55 -0.61 -16.42
C LYS A 139 0.48 -1.71 -16.45
N GLU A 140 0.23 -2.36 -15.33
CA GLU A 140 -0.82 -3.36 -15.19
C GLU A 140 -2.23 -2.77 -15.40
N TYR A 141 -2.49 -1.58 -14.89
CA TYR A 141 -3.74 -0.87 -15.15
C TYR A 141 -3.92 -0.57 -16.63
N LYS A 142 -2.88 -0.05 -17.30
CA LYS A 142 -2.91 0.26 -18.72
C LYS A 142 -3.18 -0.99 -19.59
N SER A 143 -2.63 -2.15 -19.23
CA SER A 143 -2.86 -3.39 -19.96
C SER A 143 -4.28 -3.94 -19.83
N LYS A 144 -4.98 -3.58 -18.74
CA LYS A 144 -6.36 -4.01 -18.46
C LYS A 144 -7.42 -2.95 -18.80
N LEU A 145 -6.98 -1.80 -19.30
CA LEU A 145 -7.86 -0.67 -19.59
C LEU A 145 -8.45 -0.81 -20.98
N ILE A 146 -9.79 -0.78 -21.07
CA ILE A 146 -10.52 -0.63 -22.31
C ILE A 146 -10.72 0.87 -22.54
N LEU A 147 -10.00 1.43 -23.48
CA LEU A 147 -10.03 2.87 -23.74
C LEU A 147 -10.97 3.17 -24.89
N PHE A 148 -12.09 3.82 -24.59
CA PHE A 148 -13.06 4.19 -25.59
C PHE A 148 -12.52 5.34 -26.46
N PRO A 149 -12.69 5.29 -27.78
CA PRO A 149 -12.26 6.34 -28.68
C PRO A 149 -12.98 7.66 -28.38
N LEU A 150 -12.25 8.76 -28.41
CA LEU A 150 -12.84 10.10 -28.27
C LEU A 150 -13.73 10.45 -29.46
N ASN A 151 -13.36 9.95 -30.63
CA ASN A 151 -14.12 10.09 -31.87
C ASN A 151 -14.26 8.70 -32.50
N GLU A 152 -15.47 8.18 -32.52
CA GLU A 152 -15.79 6.86 -33.08
C GLU A 152 -15.38 6.72 -34.56
N LYS A 153 -15.50 7.82 -35.34
CA LYS A 153 -15.16 7.83 -36.76
C LYS A 153 -13.64 7.82 -37.02
N ARG A 154 -12.80 8.17 -36.03
CA ARG A 154 -11.34 8.24 -36.16
C ARG A 154 -10.68 7.73 -34.88
N PRO A 155 -10.69 6.40 -34.64
CA PRO A 155 -10.02 5.80 -33.50
C PRO A 155 -8.51 6.02 -33.63
N LYS A 156 -7.85 6.24 -32.48
CA LYS A 156 -6.40 6.36 -32.38
C LYS A 156 -5.77 5.02 -32.06
N VAL A 157 -4.49 4.91 -32.32
CA VAL A 157 -3.71 3.73 -31.91
C VAL A 157 -3.79 3.53 -30.40
N GLY A 158 -4.29 2.38 -29.97
CA GLY A 158 -4.50 2.04 -28.56
C GLY A 158 -5.94 2.26 -28.05
N ASP A 159 -6.86 2.74 -28.92
CA ASP A 159 -8.28 2.74 -28.59
C ASP A 159 -8.88 1.34 -28.78
N ALA A 160 -9.90 1.03 -28.01
CA ALA A 160 -10.59 -0.26 -28.02
C ALA A 160 -11.44 -0.45 -29.29
N THR A 161 -11.59 -1.71 -29.70
CA THR A 161 -12.47 -2.10 -30.80
C THR A 161 -13.96 -2.05 -30.37
N GLU A 162 -14.89 -2.03 -31.34
CA GLU A 162 -16.32 -2.04 -31.03
C GLU A 162 -16.74 -3.27 -30.20
N GLU A 163 -16.11 -4.41 -30.44
CA GLU A 163 -16.38 -5.65 -29.71
C GLU A 163 -15.95 -5.54 -28.26
N GLU A 164 -14.76 -4.99 -27.99
CA GLU A 164 -14.26 -4.73 -26.65
C GLU A 164 -15.13 -3.71 -25.91
N MET A 165 -15.60 -2.68 -26.59
CA MET A 165 -16.52 -1.69 -26.00
C MET A 165 -17.88 -2.31 -25.61
N LYS A 166 -18.40 -3.24 -26.38
CA LYS A 166 -19.65 -3.97 -26.07
C LYS A 166 -19.48 -4.90 -24.87
N LEU A 167 -18.30 -5.49 -24.69
CA LEU A 167 -17.96 -6.36 -23.56
C LEU A 167 -17.65 -5.58 -22.27
N ALA A 168 -17.46 -4.27 -22.36
CA ALA A 168 -17.07 -3.44 -21.23
C ALA A 168 -18.15 -3.42 -20.15
N THR A 169 -17.81 -3.90 -18.96
CA THR A 169 -18.68 -3.89 -17.78
C THR A 169 -18.11 -2.95 -16.71
N GLN A 170 -19.02 -2.23 -16.03
CA GLN A 170 -18.59 -1.31 -14.97
C GLN A 170 -18.03 -2.07 -13.77
N VAL A 171 -16.77 -1.76 -13.40
CA VAL A 171 -16.14 -2.31 -12.20
C VAL A 171 -16.82 -1.76 -10.95
N LYS A 172 -17.36 -2.65 -10.12
CA LYS A 172 -17.96 -2.31 -8.82
C LYS A 172 -16.87 -2.25 -7.75
N GLY A 173 -16.83 -1.15 -6.99
CA GLY A 173 -15.89 -1.01 -5.88
C GLY A 173 -14.59 -0.27 -6.24
N GLU A 174 -13.48 -0.76 -5.74
CA GLU A 174 -12.15 -0.16 -5.95
C GLU A 174 -11.44 -0.80 -7.13
N ILE A 175 -10.80 0.03 -7.94
CA ILE A 175 -9.94 -0.44 -9.02
C ILE A 175 -8.66 -0.97 -8.41
N MET A 176 -8.33 -2.24 -8.70
CA MET A 176 -7.13 -2.92 -8.20
C MET A 176 -6.94 -2.67 -6.68
N PRO A 177 -7.77 -3.25 -5.82
CA PRO A 177 -7.75 -2.98 -4.38
C PRO A 177 -6.39 -3.32 -3.77
N VAL A 178 -5.94 -2.48 -2.83
CA VAL A 178 -4.72 -2.75 -2.05
C VAL A 178 -5.05 -3.81 -1.02
N ARG A 179 -4.54 -5.03 -1.23
CA ARG A 179 -4.72 -6.13 -0.29
C ARG A 179 -3.70 -6.01 0.83
N HIS A 180 -4.17 -6.07 2.07
CA HIS A 180 -3.28 -6.27 3.21
C HIS A 180 -2.80 -7.72 3.17
N GLN A 181 -1.49 -7.89 3.05
CA GLN A 181 -0.91 -9.23 3.20
C GLN A 181 -1.06 -9.62 4.67
N ALA A 182 -1.86 -10.63 4.93
CA ALA A 182 -1.81 -11.28 6.23
C ALA A 182 -0.40 -11.87 6.42
N PRO A 183 0.23 -11.70 7.59
CA PRO A 183 1.52 -12.32 7.83
C PRO A 183 1.39 -13.82 7.60
N ALA A 184 2.27 -14.36 6.75
CA ALA A 184 2.31 -15.80 6.51
C ALA A 184 2.57 -16.52 7.86
N LYS A 185 1.75 -17.50 8.19
CA LYS A 185 2.01 -18.34 9.36
C LYS A 185 3.31 -19.09 9.09
N ALA A 186 4.34 -18.74 9.85
CA ALA A 186 5.62 -19.44 9.77
C ALA A 186 5.43 -20.88 10.21
N LYS A 187 5.83 -21.83 9.35
CA LYS A 187 5.89 -23.25 9.73
C LYS A 187 7.24 -23.53 10.40
N ALA A 188 7.25 -24.39 11.41
CA ALA A 188 8.49 -24.86 11.99
C ALA A 188 9.32 -25.57 10.91
N ARG A 189 10.62 -25.31 10.88
CA ARG A 189 11.60 -25.92 9.97
C ARG A 189 12.87 -26.30 10.72
N VAL A 190 13.62 -27.23 10.20
CA VAL A 190 14.93 -27.58 10.73
C VAL A 190 15.88 -26.40 10.54
N ILE A 191 16.60 -26.04 11.60
CA ILE A 191 17.57 -24.94 11.57
C ILE A 191 18.82 -25.45 10.84
N SER A 192 19.25 -24.74 9.78
CA SER A 192 20.46 -25.06 9.04
C SER A 192 21.73 -24.64 9.80
N GLU A 193 22.87 -25.25 9.47
CA GLU A 193 24.15 -24.85 10.06
C GLU A 193 24.56 -23.41 9.71
N GLU A 194 24.21 -22.95 8.54
CA GLU A 194 24.44 -21.57 8.13
C GLU A 194 23.71 -20.58 9.02
N GLU A 195 22.46 -20.88 9.38
CA GLU A 195 21.68 -20.06 10.29
C GLU A 195 22.24 -20.05 11.71
N ARG A 196 22.80 -21.19 12.17
CA ARG A 196 23.50 -21.24 13.48
C ARG A 196 24.76 -20.42 13.51
N LYS A 197 25.52 -20.36 12.40
CA LYS A 197 26.76 -19.59 12.26
C LYS A 197 26.49 -18.10 12.00
N PHE A 198 25.26 -17.73 11.61
CA PHE A 198 24.91 -16.35 11.30
C PHE A 198 24.90 -15.46 12.55
N SER A 199 25.80 -14.48 12.57
CA SER A 199 25.84 -13.45 13.62
C SER A 199 25.20 -12.15 13.13
N ALA A 200 23.99 -11.85 13.57
CA ALA A 200 23.27 -10.64 13.21
C ALA A 200 24.02 -9.36 13.63
N TYR A 201 24.63 -9.36 14.81
CA TYR A 201 25.41 -8.23 15.31
C TYR A 201 26.60 -7.92 14.40
N VAL A 202 27.41 -8.94 14.07
CA VAL A 202 28.59 -8.77 13.20
C VAL A 202 28.18 -8.27 11.82
N THR A 203 27.12 -8.85 11.25
CA THR A 203 26.60 -8.46 9.92
C THR A 203 26.15 -7.00 9.90
N LEU A 204 25.37 -6.57 10.89
CA LEU A 204 24.92 -5.19 11.01
C LEU A 204 26.07 -4.21 11.24
N ARG A 205 27.06 -4.59 12.06
CA ARG A 205 28.26 -3.77 12.31
C ARG A 205 29.10 -3.60 11.04
N LYS A 206 29.30 -4.67 10.28
CA LYS A 206 29.95 -4.62 8.96
C LYS A 206 29.23 -3.72 7.99
N ALA A 207 27.90 -3.91 7.82
CA ALA A 207 27.10 -3.09 6.92
C ALA A 207 27.16 -1.59 7.26
N ARG A 208 27.09 -1.23 8.55
CA ARG A 208 27.25 0.17 9.00
C ARG A 208 28.66 0.71 8.74
N ALA A 209 29.70 -0.09 8.98
CA ALA A 209 31.07 0.30 8.68
C ALA A 209 31.29 0.49 7.18
N ASP A 210 30.75 -0.42 6.36
CA ASP A 210 30.82 -0.35 4.90
C ASP A 210 30.14 0.91 4.36
N ALA A 211 28.91 1.20 4.82
CA ALA A 211 28.19 2.42 4.45
C ALA A 211 28.99 3.70 4.78
N ARG A 212 29.63 3.74 5.96
CA ARG A 212 30.45 4.88 6.39
C ARG A 212 31.74 5.03 5.57
N LEU A 213 32.37 3.92 5.19
CA LEU A 213 33.67 3.90 4.55
C LEU A 213 33.66 3.87 3.02
N VAL A 214 32.47 3.83 2.38
CA VAL A 214 32.31 3.77 0.91
C VAL A 214 33.15 4.87 0.21
N GLY A 215 32.99 6.12 0.62
CA GLY A 215 33.70 7.25 0.01
C GLY A 215 35.20 7.18 0.19
N ILE A 216 35.68 6.82 1.39
CA ILE A 216 37.11 6.69 1.70
C ILE A 216 37.73 5.54 0.90
N ARG A 217 37.02 4.41 0.79
CA ARG A 217 37.51 3.25 0.01
C ARG A 217 37.58 3.58 -1.47
N ALA A 218 36.53 4.25 -2.01
CA ALA A 218 36.51 4.68 -3.41
C ALA A 218 37.66 5.65 -3.73
N LYS A 219 37.96 6.60 -2.83
CA LYS A 219 39.13 7.49 -2.98
C LYS A 219 40.41 6.71 -2.97
N ARG A 220 40.65 5.81 -2.01
CA ARG A 220 41.84 4.97 -1.95
C ARG A 220 42.06 4.13 -3.21
N VAL A 221 40.96 3.60 -3.80
CA VAL A 221 41.06 2.84 -5.06
C VAL A 221 41.49 3.75 -6.21
N LYS A 222 41.00 4.97 -6.26
CA LYS A 222 41.43 5.97 -7.29
C LYS A 222 42.89 6.36 -7.08
N ASP A 223 43.23 6.73 -5.86
CA ASP A 223 44.62 7.12 -5.52
C ASP A 223 45.61 5.98 -5.83
N ALA A 224 45.21 4.72 -5.58
CA ALA A 224 46.03 3.56 -5.89
C ALA A 224 46.17 3.29 -7.41
N ALA A 225 45.13 3.63 -8.19
CA ALA A 225 45.16 3.51 -9.63
C ALA A 225 45.99 4.63 -10.29
N GLU A 226 45.94 5.85 -9.74
CA GLU A 226 46.72 6.99 -10.22
C GLU A 226 48.20 6.92 -9.82
N ASN A 227 48.53 6.39 -8.62
CA ASN A 227 49.91 6.32 -8.11
C ASN A 227 50.25 4.90 -7.65
N PRO A 228 50.47 3.93 -8.56
CA PRO A 228 50.77 2.53 -8.20
C PRO A 228 52.08 2.36 -7.42
N ASP A 229 53.05 3.24 -7.61
CA ASP A 229 54.37 3.17 -6.97
C ASP A 229 54.35 3.57 -5.49
N GLU A 230 53.48 4.48 -5.05
CA GLU A 230 53.32 4.87 -3.66
C GLU A 230 52.70 3.76 -2.81
N VAL A 231 51.77 3.00 -3.35
CA VAL A 231 51.06 1.91 -2.66
C VAL A 231 52.05 0.79 -2.27
N THR A 232 53.04 0.53 -3.14
CA THR A 232 54.06 -0.48 -2.90
C THR A 232 55.08 -0.06 -1.80
N LYS A 233 55.36 1.24 -1.68
CA LYS A 233 56.23 1.80 -0.60
C LYS A 233 55.57 1.70 0.77
N VAL A 234 54.29 2.10 0.89
CA VAL A 234 53.52 2.03 2.16
C VAL A 234 53.33 0.58 2.64
N ALA A 235 53.23 -0.38 1.74
CA ALA A 235 53.13 -1.80 2.06
C ALA A 235 54.44 -2.38 2.57
N LYS A 236 55.59 -1.92 2.03
CA LYS A 236 56.93 -2.31 2.49
C LYS A 236 57.28 -1.75 3.87
N ASP A 237 56.92 -0.47 4.15
CA ASP A 237 57.16 0.17 5.45
C ASP A 237 56.33 -0.43 6.59
N LYS A 238 55.12 -0.91 6.30
CA LYS A 238 54.29 -1.63 7.27
C LYS A 238 54.80 -3.04 7.59
N LYS A 239 55.50 -3.69 6.64
CA LYS A 239 56.13 -4.99 6.89
C LYS A 239 57.46 -4.88 7.66
N ALA A 240 58.14 -3.75 7.53
CA ALA A 240 59.39 -3.49 8.26
C ALA A 240 59.18 -3.05 9.73
N LYS A 241 57.94 -2.63 10.10
CA LYS A 241 57.57 -2.21 11.46
C LYS A 241 56.83 -3.29 12.27
N LYS A 242 56.72 -4.51 11.78
CA LYS A 242 56.23 -5.70 12.49
C LYS A 242 57.37 -6.66 12.75
#